data_ce19b66b36b7de230b70cf96b54cc58b
#
_entry.id   ce19b66b36b7de230b70cf96b54cc58b
#
_cell.length_a   1.000
_cell.length_b   1.000
_cell.length_c   1.000
_cell.angle_alpha   90.00
_cell.angle_beta   90.00
_cell.angle_gamma   90.00
#
_symmetry.space_group_name_H-M   'P 1'
#
loop_
_entity.id
_entity.type
_entity.pdbx_description
1 polymer ?
#
loop_
_entity_poly.entity_id
_entity_poly.type
_entity_poly.pdbx_seq_one_letter_code
_entity_poly.pdbx_strand_id
1 'polypeptide(L)'
;MNQWNDHTFVICAYGDSPFLEDCINSLLSQTVKSNIILYTSTPSVFIESICLKYAIPFNTTVGGGIGKDWNNALSFVTTQYATIAHQDDYYEPTYLMEIQERIKKHQNAIILYSDYFEEKNGEVIKP
;
A
#
# COMPACT_ATOMS: atom_id res chain seq x y z
N MET A 1 -15.74 14.38 -6.84
CA MET A 1 -15.11 13.07 -6.85
C MET A 1 -13.91 13.02 -5.95
N ASN A 2 -13.89 12.01 -5.09
CA ASN A 2 -12.86 11.91 -4.07
C ASN A 2 -11.67 11.13 -4.62
N GLN A 3 -10.77 11.84 -5.28
CA GLN A 3 -9.56 11.27 -5.84
C GLN A 3 -8.36 12.11 -5.45
N TRP A 4 -7.32 11.47 -4.94
CA TRP A 4 -6.08 12.13 -4.57
C TRP A 4 -4.98 11.71 -5.56
N ASN A 5 -4.85 12.46 -6.64
CA ASN A 5 -3.93 12.14 -7.72
C ASN A 5 -2.46 12.26 -7.33
N ASP A 6 -2.15 13.05 -6.30
CA ASP A 6 -0.78 13.28 -5.86
C ASP A 6 -0.35 12.32 -4.75
N HIS A 7 -1.05 11.21 -4.61
CA HIS A 7 -0.74 10.16 -3.67
C HIS A 7 -0.66 8.81 -4.38
N THR A 8 0.23 7.95 -3.90
CA THR A 8 0.38 6.59 -4.41
C THR A 8 0.48 5.61 -3.24
N PHE A 9 -0.33 4.54 -3.28
CA PHE A 9 -0.06 3.37 -2.47
C PHE A 9 0.96 2.51 -3.21
N VAL A 10 2.07 2.18 -2.57
CA VAL A 10 3.00 1.21 -3.12
C VAL A 10 2.96 -0.06 -2.27
N ILE A 11 2.47 -1.14 -2.87
CA ILE A 11 2.37 -2.43 -2.18
C ILE A 11 3.74 -3.09 -2.23
N CYS A 12 4.31 -3.40 -1.06
CA CYS A 12 5.54 -4.16 -0.97
C CYS A 12 5.20 -5.64 -0.79
N ALA A 13 5.49 -6.44 -1.81
CA ALA A 13 5.23 -7.86 -1.79
C ALA A 13 6.55 -8.63 -1.63
N TYR A 14 6.55 -9.62 -0.77
CA TYR A 14 7.69 -10.52 -0.56
C TYR A 14 7.16 -11.95 -0.48
N GLY A 15 7.49 -12.75 -1.49
CA GLY A 15 6.94 -14.09 -1.60
C GLY A 15 5.45 -14.07 -1.97
N ASP A 16 4.87 -15.24 -2.13
CA ASP A 16 3.47 -15.39 -2.51
C ASP A 16 2.60 -15.41 -1.25
N SER A 17 1.77 -14.40 -1.11
CA SER A 17 0.89 -14.27 0.05
C SER A 17 -0.57 -14.53 -0.35
N PRO A 18 -1.30 -15.36 0.41
CA PRO A 18 -2.73 -15.55 0.16
C PRO A 18 -3.55 -14.29 0.48
N PHE A 19 -2.96 -13.30 1.15
CA PHE A 19 -3.66 -12.08 1.54
C PHE A 19 -3.44 -10.93 0.56
N LEU A 20 -2.64 -11.11 -0.50
CA LEU A 20 -2.32 -10.03 -1.43
C LEU A 20 -3.57 -9.46 -2.08
N GLU A 21 -4.50 -10.30 -2.53
CA GLU A 21 -5.73 -9.81 -3.15
C GLU A 21 -6.60 -9.05 -2.16
N ASP A 22 -6.66 -9.48 -0.90
CA ASP A 22 -7.40 -8.76 0.13
C ASP A 22 -6.81 -7.36 0.35
N CYS A 23 -5.49 -7.27 0.38
CA CYS A 23 -4.80 -5.98 0.46
C CYS A 23 -5.21 -5.08 -0.71
N ILE A 24 -5.11 -5.58 -1.93
CA ILE A 24 -5.45 -4.82 -3.14
C ILE A 24 -6.90 -4.35 -3.10
N ASN A 25 -7.83 -5.25 -2.76
CA ASN A 25 -9.24 -4.90 -2.70
C ASN A 25 -9.51 -3.82 -1.66
N SER A 26 -8.81 -3.86 -0.52
CA SER A 26 -8.95 -2.82 0.50
C SER A 26 -8.48 -1.44 0.01
N LEU A 27 -7.44 -1.42 -0.83
CA LEU A 27 -6.96 -0.17 -1.41
C LEU A 27 -7.88 0.34 -2.52
N LEU A 28 -8.46 -0.57 -3.31
CA LEU A 28 -9.42 -0.20 -4.34
C LEU A 28 -10.75 0.28 -3.76
N SER A 29 -11.06 -0.12 -2.53
CA SER A 29 -12.32 0.22 -1.87
C SER A 29 -12.24 1.48 -1.01
N GLN A 30 -11.13 2.20 -1.06
CA GLN A 30 -11.00 3.46 -0.32
C GLN A 30 -12.02 4.49 -0.78
N THR A 31 -12.55 5.28 0.16
CA THR A 31 -13.49 6.37 -0.17
C THR A 31 -12.79 7.48 -0.95
N VAL A 32 -11.50 7.69 -0.70
CA VAL A 32 -10.65 8.55 -1.53
C VAL A 32 -9.81 7.64 -2.40
N LYS A 33 -9.92 7.77 -3.71
CA LYS A 33 -9.16 6.94 -4.67
C LYS A 33 -7.76 7.49 -4.86
N SER A 34 -6.82 6.60 -5.12
CA SER A 34 -5.42 6.96 -5.28
C SER A 34 -4.74 6.04 -6.30
N ASN A 35 -3.55 6.42 -6.72
CA ASN A 35 -2.71 5.55 -7.52
C ASN A 35 -2.26 4.35 -6.69
N ILE A 36 -2.14 3.20 -7.32
CA ILE A 36 -1.69 1.97 -6.69
C ILE A 36 -0.64 1.34 -7.60
N ILE A 37 0.54 1.07 -7.06
CA ILE A 37 1.59 0.31 -7.73
C ILE A 37 2.05 -0.81 -6.81
N LEU A 38 2.73 -1.80 -7.37
CA LEU A 38 3.31 -2.88 -6.58
C LEU A 38 4.80 -2.98 -6.85
N TYR A 39 5.55 -3.21 -5.80
CA TYR A 39 6.98 -3.50 -5.86
C TYR A 39 7.28 -4.83 -5.19
N THR A 40 8.15 -5.62 -5.79
CA THR A 40 8.65 -6.85 -5.16
C THR A 40 10.11 -7.09 -5.56
N SER A 41 10.90 -7.57 -4.60
CA SER A 41 12.25 -8.10 -4.87
C SER A 41 12.22 -9.61 -5.11
N THR A 42 11.04 -10.23 -5.00
CA THR A 42 10.87 -11.68 -5.22
C THR A 42 9.79 -11.91 -6.28
N PRO A 43 10.05 -11.51 -7.54
CA PRO A 43 9.02 -11.64 -8.58
C PRO A 43 8.62 -13.10 -8.78
N SER A 44 7.34 -13.31 -9.03
CA SER A 44 6.79 -14.65 -9.27
C SER A 44 5.61 -14.57 -10.22
N VAL A 45 5.27 -15.70 -10.82
CA VAL A 45 4.10 -15.80 -11.69
C VAL A 45 2.83 -15.43 -10.92
N PHE A 46 2.76 -15.83 -9.65
CA PHE A 46 1.61 -15.53 -8.79
C PHE A 46 1.42 -14.02 -8.65
N ILE A 47 2.49 -13.29 -8.26
CA ILE A 47 2.43 -11.84 -8.07
C ILE A 47 2.11 -11.13 -9.38
N GLU A 48 2.79 -11.50 -10.47
CA GLU A 48 2.55 -10.89 -11.78
C GLU A 48 1.11 -11.10 -12.25
N SER A 49 0.56 -12.31 -12.06
CA SER A 49 -0.80 -12.60 -12.50
C SER A 49 -1.83 -11.79 -11.75
N ILE A 50 -1.61 -11.54 -10.46
CA ILE A 50 -2.50 -10.69 -9.66
C ILE A 50 -2.42 -9.24 -10.11
N CYS A 51 -1.22 -8.73 -10.39
CA CYS A 51 -1.06 -7.37 -10.89
C CYS A 51 -1.78 -7.19 -12.24
N LEU A 52 -1.71 -8.19 -13.12
CA LEU A 52 -2.42 -8.15 -14.39
C LEU A 52 -3.94 -8.17 -14.18
N LYS A 53 -4.42 -8.98 -13.25
CA LYS A 53 -5.85 -9.10 -12.95
C LYS A 53 -6.44 -7.76 -12.51
N TYR A 54 -5.70 -6.99 -11.74
CA TYR A 54 -6.19 -5.72 -11.19
C TYR A 54 -5.65 -4.50 -11.93
N ALA A 55 -4.91 -4.68 -13.02
CA ALA A 55 -4.29 -3.62 -13.80
C ALA A 55 -3.39 -2.72 -12.93
N ILE A 56 -2.60 -3.34 -12.06
CA ILE A 56 -1.66 -2.64 -11.18
C ILE A 56 -0.27 -2.70 -11.79
N PRO A 57 0.44 -1.56 -11.93
CA PRO A 57 1.82 -1.57 -12.42
C PRO A 57 2.73 -2.43 -11.54
N PHE A 58 3.44 -3.35 -12.19
CA PHE A 58 4.34 -4.29 -11.53
C PHE A 58 5.78 -3.79 -11.66
N ASN A 59 6.48 -3.65 -10.54
CA ASN A 59 7.85 -3.15 -10.50
C ASN A 59 8.71 -4.09 -9.67
N THR A 60 9.93 -4.35 -10.14
CA THR A 60 10.86 -5.22 -9.44
C THR A 60 12.29 -4.76 -9.66
N THR A 61 13.14 -5.02 -8.67
CA THR A 61 14.58 -4.81 -8.76
C THR A 61 15.26 -5.96 -8.03
N VAL A 62 16.60 -6.02 -8.12
CA VAL A 62 17.37 -6.93 -7.28
C VAL A 62 17.46 -6.29 -5.90
N GLY A 63 16.63 -6.77 -4.97
CA GLY A 63 16.55 -6.24 -3.63
C GLY A 63 17.41 -7.01 -2.63
N GLY A 64 17.49 -6.51 -1.41
CA GLY A 64 18.20 -7.16 -0.33
C GLY A 64 17.78 -6.60 1.02
N GLY A 65 16.81 -7.26 1.69
CA GLY A 65 16.33 -6.87 3.00
C GLY A 65 15.22 -5.84 2.99
N ILE A 66 14.47 -5.79 4.09
CA ILE A 66 13.23 -4.99 4.20
C ILE A 66 13.48 -3.50 3.99
N GLY A 67 14.52 -2.94 4.61
CA GLY A 67 14.79 -1.51 4.46
C GLY A 67 15.13 -1.12 3.04
N LYS A 68 15.88 -1.95 2.35
CA LYS A 68 16.24 -1.72 0.96
C LYS A 68 15.03 -1.87 0.06
N ASP A 69 14.15 -2.81 0.36
CA ASP A 69 12.91 -3.01 -0.40
C ASP A 69 12.01 -1.78 -0.30
N TRP A 70 11.88 -1.18 0.88
CA TRP A 70 11.08 0.03 1.04
C TRP A 70 11.65 1.19 0.23
N ASN A 71 12.98 1.37 0.27
CA ASN A 71 13.64 2.41 -0.52
C ASN A 71 13.44 2.18 -2.01
N ASN A 72 13.59 0.94 -2.46
CA ASN A 72 13.38 0.59 -3.85
C ASN A 72 11.92 0.82 -4.27
N ALA A 73 10.98 0.41 -3.41
CA ALA A 73 9.56 0.63 -3.67
C ALA A 73 9.24 2.11 -3.86
N LEU A 74 9.76 2.95 -2.96
CA LEU A 74 9.53 4.40 -3.04
C LEU A 74 10.18 5.02 -4.27
N SER A 75 11.25 4.42 -4.80
CA SER A 75 11.90 4.95 -6.01
C SER A 75 11.00 4.91 -7.24
N PHE A 76 9.96 4.08 -7.25
CA PHE A 76 9.00 4.01 -8.34
C PHE A 76 7.81 4.96 -8.18
N VAL A 77 7.72 5.64 -7.05
CA VAL A 77 6.64 6.60 -6.79
C VAL A 77 6.99 7.93 -7.45
N THR A 78 6.06 8.49 -8.21
CA THR A 78 6.25 9.76 -8.91
C THR A 78 5.39 10.87 -8.32
N THR A 79 4.51 10.56 -7.38
CA THR A 79 3.67 11.53 -6.70
C THR A 79 4.39 12.09 -5.47
N GLN A 80 3.90 13.23 -4.97
CA GLN A 80 4.49 13.88 -3.80
C GLN A 80 4.30 13.08 -2.52
N TYR A 81 3.18 12.38 -2.40
CA TYR A 81 2.84 11.60 -1.21
C TYR A 81 2.79 10.12 -1.54
N ALA A 82 3.19 9.31 -0.59
CA ALA A 82 3.16 7.86 -0.76
C ALA A 82 2.84 7.16 0.56
N THR A 83 2.16 6.04 0.46
CA THR A 83 1.96 5.12 1.58
C THR A 83 2.48 3.76 1.18
N ILE A 84 3.37 3.19 2.00
CA ILE A 84 3.82 1.82 1.80
C ILE A 84 2.74 0.91 2.37
N ALA A 85 2.22 0.02 1.54
CA ALA A 85 1.21 -0.96 1.93
C ALA A 85 1.84 -2.34 1.93
N HIS A 86 1.70 -3.07 3.04
CA HIS A 86 2.23 -4.43 3.14
C HIS A 86 1.21 -5.43 2.62
N GLN A 87 1.66 -6.43 1.90
CA GLN A 87 0.77 -7.38 1.21
C GLN A 87 -0.14 -8.18 2.12
N ASP A 88 0.21 -8.30 3.40
CA ASP A 88 -0.57 -9.07 4.38
C ASP A 88 -1.57 -8.21 5.15
N ASP A 89 -1.60 -6.91 4.88
CA ASP A 89 -2.46 -5.96 5.56
C ASP A 89 -3.65 -5.58 4.69
N TYR A 90 -4.74 -5.17 5.31
CA TYR A 90 -5.84 -4.54 4.61
C TYR A 90 -6.23 -3.27 5.36
N TYR A 91 -6.83 -2.33 4.63
CA TYR A 91 -7.01 -0.97 5.12
C TYR A 91 -8.50 -0.64 5.19
N GLU A 92 -8.87 0.06 6.27
CA GLU A 92 -10.24 0.55 6.42
C GLU A 92 -10.61 1.47 5.25
N PRO A 93 -11.88 1.50 4.82
CA PRO A 93 -12.27 2.31 3.66
C PRO A 93 -11.97 3.79 3.79
N THR A 94 -11.86 4.30 5.00
CA THR A 94 -11.61 5.73 5.27
C THR A 94 -10.15 6.02 5.58
N TYR A 95 -9.26 5.04 5.43
CA TYR A 95 -7.85 5.20 5.82
C TYR A 95 -7.19 6.38 5.11
N LEU A 96 -7.30 6.43 3.79
CA LEU A 96 -6.65 7.49 3.00
C LEU A 96 -7.31 8.84 3.24
N MET A 97 -8.63 8.87 3.41
CA MET A 97 -9.34 10.10 3.74
C MET A 97 -8.83 10.69 5.04
N GLU A 98 -8.62 9.86 6.05
CA GLU A 98 -8.10 10.31 7.34
C GLU A 98 -6.67 10.82 7.24
N ILE A 99 -5.82 10.15 6.45
CA ILE A 99 -4.45 10.63 6.20
C ILE A 99 -4.48 11.99 5.51
N GLN A 100 -5.33 12.14 4.50
CA GLN A 100 -5.47 13.40 3.77
C GLN A 100 -5.91 14.54 4.70
N GLU A 101 -6.86 14.28 5.58
CA GLU A 101 -7.33 15.25 6.56
C GLU A 101 -6.22 15.68 7.51
N ARG A 102 -5.40 14.74 7.97
CA ARG A 102 -4.27 15.02 8.87
C ARG A 102 -3.21 15.85 8.17
N ILE A 103 -2.94 15.60 6.91
CA ILE A 103 -1.97 16.39 6.13
C ILE A 103 -2.44 17.83 5.99
N LYS A 104 -3.72 18.05 5.78
CA LYS A 104 -4.29 19.40 5.72
C LYS A 104 -4.12 20.16 7.02
N LYS A 105 -4.21 19.47 8.16
CA LYS A 105 -4.06 20.08 9.49
C LYS A 105 -2.59 20.26 9.89
N HIS A 106 -1.70 19.44 9.36
CA HIS A 106 -0.27 19.40 9.74
C HIS A 106 0.59 19.49 8.49
N GLN A 107 0.59 20.66 7.85
CA GLN A 107 1.22 20.84 6.54
C GLN A 107 2.72 20.55 6.50
N ASN A 108 3.39 20.63 7.66
CA ASN A 108 4.82 20.37 7.75
C ASN A 108 5.16 18.94 8.19
N ALA A 109 4.15 18.08 8.37
CA ALA A 109 4.38 16.70 8.75
C ALA A 109 4.94 15.91 7.58
N ILE A 110 6.02 15.16 7.84
CA ILE A 110 6.66 14.30 6.85
C ILE A 110 6.12 12.88 6.94
N ILE A 111 5.91 12.39 8.17
CA ILE A 111 5.45 11.04 8.45
C ILE A 111 4.24 11.12 9.36
N LEU A 112 3.17 10.41 8.98
CA LEU A 112 1.97 10.31 9.79
C LEU A 112 1.74 8.85 10.16
N TYR A 113 1.31 8.64 11.40
CA TYR A 113 0.94 7.32 11.89
C TYR A 113 -0.53 7.33 12.27
N SER A 114 -1.20 6.24 12.00
CA SER A 114 -2.57 6.03 12.46
C SER A 114 -2.61 4.79 13.34
N ASP A 115 -3.65 4.69 14.18
CA ASP A 115 -3.89 3.49 14.95
C ASP A 115 -4.22 2.33 13.99
N TYR A 116 -3.91 1.14 14.42
CA TYR A 116 -4.21 -0.05 13.66
C TYR A 116 -4.86 -1.11 14.55
N PHE A 117 -5.51 -2.06 13.91
CA PHE A 117 -6.05 -3.24 14.57
C PHE A 117 -5.32 -4.46 14.02
N GLU A 118 -5.02 -5.41 14.89
CA GLU A 118 -4.54 -6.70 14.46
C GLU A 118 -5.73 -7.64 14.32
N GLU A 119 -5.78 -8.38 13.21
CA GLU A 119 -6.73 -9.45 13.03
C GLU A 119 -5.97 -10.77 13.12
N LYS A 120 -6.39 -11.60 14.07
CA LYS A 120 -5.75 -12.89 14.30
C LYS A 120 -6.84 -13.94 14.48
N ASN A 121 -6.82 -14.96 13.61
CA ASN A 121 -7.81 -16.05 13.65
C ASN A 121 -9.26 -15.54 13.58
N GLY A 122 -9.48 -14.46 12.83
CA GLY A 122 -10.81 -13.88 12.70
C GLY A 122 -11.20 -12.92 13.81
N GLU A 123 -10.35 -12.70 14.80
CA GLU A 123 -10.60 -11.74 15.86
C GLU A 123 -9.82 -10.45 15.60
N VAL A 124 -10.45 -9.31 15.85
CA VAL A 124 -9.81 -8.01 15.73
C VAL A 124 -9.29 -7.60 17.10
N ILE A 125 -7.97 -7.36 17.18
CA ILE A 125 -7.31 -6.97 18.42
C ILE A 125 -6.85 -5.52 18.27
N LYS A 126 -7.34 -4.67 19.15
CA LYS A 126 -6.94 -3.26 19.17
C LYS A 126 -5.59 -3.13 19.87
N PRO A 127 -4.59 -2.41 19.28
CA PRO A 127 -3.27 -2.21 19.89
C PRO A 127 -3.30 -1.41 21.18
#